data_1523d407fb520a8f910bd6a7fefacf09
#
_entry.id   1523d407fb520a8f910bd6a7fefacf09
#
_cell.length_a   1.000
_cell.length_b   1.000
_cell.length_c   1.000
_cell.angle_alpha   90.00
_cell.angle_beta   90.00
_cell.angle_gamma   90.00
#
_symmetry.space_group_name_H-M   'P 1'
#
loop_
_entity.id
_entity.type
_entity.pdbx_description
1 polymer ?
#
loop_
_entity_poly.entity_id
_entity_poly.type
_entity_poly.pdbx_seq_one_letter_code
_entity_poly.pdbx_strand_id
1 'polypeptide(L)' 'MRLDVAIADATQRLSQTSESPRLDAEILLCRTIDMPRSYLFAHPEDELDELTLARFDEVLQRRESGVPMAYIMG' A
#
# COMPACT_ATOMS: atom_id res chain seq x y z
N MET A 1 -11.94 3.70 5.25
CA MET A 1 -10.66 4.42 5.47
C MET A 1 -10.29 5.17 4.21
N ARG A 2 -9.91 6.42 4.34
CA ARG A 2 -9.49 7.23 3.21
C ARG A 2 -8.19 6.69 2.62
N LEU A 3 -8.04 6.85 1.31
CA LEU A 3 -6.85 6.39 0.59
C LEU A 3 -5.56 7.01 1.17
N ASP A 4 -5.56 8.32 1.42
CA ASP A 4 -4.39 9.00 1.96
C ASP A 4 -4.02 8.51 3.36
N VAL A 5 -5.02 8.21 4.18
CA VAL A 5 -4.80 7.66 5.53
C VAL A 5 -4.23 6.24 5.44
N ALA A 6 -4.72 5.45 4.50
CA ALA A 6 -4.22 4.08 4.30
C ALA A 6 -2.74 4.10 3.89
N ILE A 7 -2.34 5.03 3.02
CA ILE A 7 -0.94 5.17 2.61
C ILE A 7 -0.08 5.62 3.79
N ALA A 8 -0.55 6.58 4.58
CA ALA A 8 0.21 7.07 5.74
C ALA A 8 0.43 5.95 6.76
N ASP A 9 -0.60 5.18 7.04
CA ASP A 9 -0.52 4.04 7.96
C ASP A 9 0.44 2.98 7.43
N ALA A 10 0.32 2.65 6.15
CA ALA A 10 1.19 1.66 5.51
C ALA A 10 2.65 2.12 5.51
N THR A 11 2.89 3.40 5.26
CA THR A 11 4.24 3.97 5.28
C THR A 11 4.89 3.76 6.65
N GLN A 12 4.13 4.03 7.70
CA GLN A 12 4.61 3.83 9.07
C GLN A 12 4.91 2.36 9.35
N ARG A 13 4.03 1.46 8.92
CA ARG A 13 4.21 0.02 9.11
C ARG A 13 5.47 -0.49 8.41
N LEU A 14 5.80 0.03 7.24
CA LEU A 14 6.95 -0.41 6.45
C LEU A 14 8.26 0.28 6.84
N SER A 15 8.22 1.26 7.74
CA SER A 15 9.37 2.08 8.07
C SER A 15 10.56 1.29 8.62
N GLN A 16 10.33 0.14 9.24
CA GLN A 16 11.38 -0.69 9.80
C GLN A 16 11.92 -1.73 8.82
N THR A 17 11.19 -2.01 7.76
CA THR A 17 11.52 -3.08 6.81
C THR A 17 12.01 -2.54 5.47
N SER A 18 11.45 -1.43 5.03
CA SER A 18 11.71 -0.86 3.71
C SER A 18 12.63 0.34 3.78
N GLU A 19 13.54 0.47 2.80
CA GLU A 19 14.35 1.67 2.61
C GLU A 19 13.54 2.81 2.01
N SER A 20 12.41 2.49 1.36
CA SER A 20 11.52 3.46 0.72
C SER A 20 10.08 3.16 1.12
N PRO A 21 9.72 3.35 2.41
CA PRO A 21 8.40 2.90 2.91
C PRO A 21 7.23 3.52 2.16
N ARG A 22 7.30 4.82 1.88
CA ARG A 22 6.21 5.51 1.19
C ARG A 22 6.03 5.00 -0.23
N LEU A 23 7.12 4.84 -0.95
CA LEU A 23 7.08 4.35 -2.32
C LEU A 23 6.53 2.92 -2.36
N ASP A 24 7.01 2.06 -1.46
CA ASP A 24 6.52 0.69 -1.38
C ASP A 24 5.03 0.65 -1.05
N ALA A 25 4.58 1.48 -0.10
CA ALA A 25 3.16 1.56 0.25
C ALA A 25 2.31 1.98 -0.94
N GLU A 26 2.75 2.97 -1.69
CA GLU A 26 2.03 3.44 -2.88
C GLU A 26 1.97 2.37 -3.96
N ILE A 27 3.08 1.69 -4.22
CA ILE A 27 3.12 0.64 -5.23
C ILE A 27 2.18 -0.52 -4.84
N LEU A 28 2.21 -0.92 -3.58
CA LEU A 28 1.36 -2.02 -3.11
C LEU A 28 -0.12 -1.65 -3.19
N LEU A 29 -0.47 -0.41 -2.86
CA LEU A 29 -1.85 0.03 -2.97
C LEU A 29 -2.31 0.11 -4.41
N CYS A 30 -1.46 0.67 -5.30
CA CYS A 30 -1.77 0.70 -6.74
C CYS A 30 -2.06 -0.69 -7.28
N ARG A 31 -1.25 -1.67 -6.89
CA ARG A 31 -1.46 -3.06 -7.31
C ARG A 31 -2.78 -3.60 -6.78
N THR A 32 -3.08 -3.30 -5.52
CA THR A 32 -4.30 -3.79 -4.86
C THR A 32 -5.57 -3.25 -5.53
N ILE A 33 -5.57 -1.98 -5.91
CA ILE A 33 -6.74 -1.35 -6.52
C ILE A 33 -6.68 -1.32 -8.06
N ASP A 34 -5.60 -1.82 -8.64
CA ASP A 34 -5.39 -1.86 -10.08
C ASP A 34 -5.47 -0.48 -10.73
N MET A 35 -4.81 0.50 -10.13
CA MET A 35 -4.79 1.87 -10.62
C MET A 35 -3.35 2.39 -10.65
N PRO A 36 -3.05 3.38 -11.52
CA PRO A 36 -1.73 3.98 -11.56
C PRO A 36 -1.49 4.91 -10.36
N ARG A 37 -0.22 5.23 -10.10
CA ARG A 37 0.13 6.12 -8.99
C ARG A 37 -0.53 7.49 -9.10
N SER A 38 -0.76 7.97 -10.31
CA SER A 38 -1.44 9.26 -10.52
C SER A 38 -2.84 9.27 -9.90
N TYR A 39 -3.50 8.12 -9.84
CA TYR A 39 -4.81 8.00 -9.18
C TYR A 39 -4.72 8.34 -7.70
N LEU A 40 -3.66 7.88 -7.03
CA LEU A 40 -3.47 8.14 -5.60
C LEU A 40 -3.37 9.63 -5.30
N PHE A 41 -2.68 10.37 -6.17
CA PHE A 41 -2.49 11.81 -5.98
C PHE A 41 -3.73 12.61 -6.36
N ALA A 42 -4.53 12.10 -7.30
CA ALA A 42 -5.75 12.76 -7.74
C ALA A 42 -6.94 12.50 -6.81
N HIS A 43 -6.92 11.39 -6.07
CA HIS A 43 -8.08 10.95 -5.28
C HIS A 43 -7.69 10.56 -3.85
N PRO A 44 -7.00 11.45 -3.10
CA PRO A 44 -6.56 11.10 -1.73
C PRO A 44 -7.70 10.88 -0.75
N GLU A 45 -8.87 11.46 -1.02
CA GLU A 45 -10.06 11.37 -0.16
C GLU A 45 -10.95 10.17 -0.46
N ASP A 46 -10.62 9.39 -1.48
CA ASP A 46 -11.43 8.20 -1.82
C ASP A 46 -11.48 7.23 -0.64
N GLU A 47 -12.67 6.67 -0.41
CA GLU A 47 -12.87 5.67 0.62
C GLU A 47 -12.56 4.29 0.08
N LEU A 48 -11.66 3.58 0.76
CA LEU A 48 -11.36 2.19 0.45
C LEU A 48 -12.33 1.30 1.22
N ASP A 49 -12.94 0.33 0.54
CA ASP A 49 -13.88 -0.59 1.19
C ASP A 49 -13.12 -1.65 2.01
N GLU A 50 -13.88 -2.42 2.79
CA GLU A 50 -13.30 -3.41 3.70
C GLU A 50 -12.55 -4.50 2.96
N LEU A 51 -13.03 -4.94 1.81
CA LEU A 51 -12.38 -5.98 1.02
C LEU A 51 -11.04 -5.49 0.47
N THR A 52 -11.02 -4.26 -0.04
CA THR A 52 -9.78 -3.65 -0.55
C THR A 52 -8.76 -3.48 0.57
N LEU A 53 -9.22 -3.01 1.74
CA LEU A 53 -8.34 -2.85 2.91
C LEU A 53 -7.78 -4.19 3.36
N ALA A 54 -8.57 -5.26 3.34
CA ALA A 54 -8.11 -6.59 3.73
C ALA A 54 -7.03 -7.09 2.76
N ARG A 55 -7.22 -6.88 1.47
CA ARG A 55 -6.24 -7.26 0.45
C ARG A 55 -4.94 -6.45 0.59
N PHE A 56 -5.09 -5.17 0.86
CA PHE A 56 -3.94 -4.29 1.07
C PHE A 56 -3.16 -4.72 2.32
N ASP A 57 -3.88 -5.00 3.40
CA ASP A 57 -3.28 -5.46 4.65
C ASP A 57 -2.48 -6.76 4.43
N GLU A 58 -3.00 -7.67 3.63
CA GLU A 58 -2.35 -8.94 3.34
C GLU A 58 -0.98 -8.73 2.66
N VAL A 59 -0.92 -7.86 1.64
CA VAL A 59 0.36 -7.59 0.97
C VAL A 59 1.30 -6.79 1.86
N LEU A 60 0.76 -5.91 2.71
CA LEU A 60 1.57 -5.18 3.69
C LEU A 60 2.21 -6.12 4.70
N GLN A 61 1.47 -7.10 5.19
CA GLN A 61 2.01 -8.09 6.13
C GLN A 61 3.17 -8.86 5.52
N ARG A 62 3.05 -9.24 4.26
CA ARG A 62 4.13 -9.93 3.55
C ARG A 62 5.38 -9.06 3.47
N ARG A 63 5.21 -7.78 3.14
CA ARG A 63 6.34 -6.86 3.04
C ARG A 63 6.96 -6.59 4.41
N GLU A 64 6.14 -6.44 5.44
CA GLU A 64 6.61 -6.27 6.82
C GLU A 64 7.45 -7.45 7.29
N SER A 65 7.12 -8.65 6.85
CA SER A 65 7.85 -9.86 7.23
C SER A 65 9.16 -10.03 6.45
N GLY A 66 9.47 -9.10 5.54
CA GLY A 66 10.72 -9.10 4.80
C GLY A 66 10.65 -9.68 3.40
N VAL A 67 9.46 -10.02 2.90
CA VAL A 67 9.31 -10.51 1.53
C VAL A 67 9.67 -9.38 0.56
N PRO A 68 10.62 -9.58 -0.37
CA PRO A 68 10.98 -8.55 -1.34
C PRO A 68 9.79 -8.15 -2.21
N MET A 69 9.77 -6.87 -2.63
CA MET A 69 8.69 -6.36 -3.48
C MET A 69 8.50 -7.20 -4.74
N ALA A 70 9.57 -7.67 -5.34
CA ALA A 70 9.51 -8.48 -6.56
C ALA A 70 8.67 -9.74 -6.38
N TYR A 71 8.71 -10.36 -5.20
CA TYR A 71 7.92 -11.56 -4.93
C TYR A 71 6.46 -11.26 -4.63
N ILE A 72 6.19 -10.08 -4.10
CA ILE A 72 4.81 -9.65 -3.82
C ILE A 72 4.13 -9.23 -5.12
N MET A 73 4.85 -8.50 -5.95
CA MET A 73 4.33 -7.94 -7.21
C MET A 73 4.31 -8.97 -8.34
N GLY A 74 5.19 -9.94 -8.27
CA GLY A 74 5.37 -10.94 -9.29
C GLY A 74 4.19 -11.80 -9.51
#